data_c7141244e89f3c03b730f80ad375e754
#
_entry.id   c7141244e89f3c03b730f80ad375e754
#
_cell.length_a   1.000
_cell.length_b   1.000
_cell.length_c   1.000
_cell.angle_alpha   90.00
_cell.angle_beta   90.00
_cell.angle_gamma   90.00
#
_symmetry.space_group_name_H-M   'P 1'
#
loop_
_entity.id
_entity.type
_entity.pdbx_description
1 polymer ?
#
loop_
_entity_poly.entity_id
_entity_poly.type
_entity_poly.pdbx_seq_one_letter_code
_entity_poly.pdbx_strand_id
1 'polypeptide(L)'
;FFTIQPGFFFLIKCFDSMLVMSVPSSTSFACRMTHSRYYYFSIPVMMSFRFNLSNNLKLLTEVGPYFSFGLGGDTDFKEYASIDQTGNISQQFTVDYFGDSNMKDVQMKKYDWGFKMGVGLMLWNRYSFGIYYNAGCRNIANDNDAYMHRASAKNKQWTFTLGYDF
;
A
#
# COMPACT_ATOMS: atom_id res chain seq x y z
N PHE A 1 -28.37 -7.21 12.75
CA PHE A 1 -27.69 -6.41 13.82
C PHE A 1 -26.69 -5.48 13.16
N PHE A 2 -26.73 -4.21 13.51
CA PHE A 2 -25.84 -3.15 13.03
C PHE A 2 -24.90 -2.73 14.16
N THR A 3 -23.61 -2.58 13.86
CA THR A 3 -22.61 -2.14 14.83
C THR A 3 -21.63 -1.17 14.15
N ILE A 4 -21.16 -0.18 14.89
CA ILE A 4 -20.06 0.69 14.45
C ILE A 4 -18.81 0.25 15.21
N GLN A 5 -17.75 -0.03 14.48
CA GLN A 5 -16.49 -0.56 15.04
C GLN A 5 -15.33 0.34 14.60
N PRO A 6 -14.82 1.21 15.48
CA PRO A 6 -13.53 1.84 15.26
C PRO A 6 -12.42 0.82 15.50
N GLY A 7 -11.39 0.86 14.66
CA GLY A 7 -10.21 0.00 14.78
C GLY A 7 -8.92 0.79 14.73
N PHE A 8 -7.83 0.17 15.18
CA PHE A 8 -6.48 0.70 15.06
C PHE A 8 -5.59 -0.37 14.44
N PHE A 9 -4.92 -0.04 13.35
CA PHE A 9 -4.06 -0.98 12.63
C PHE A 9 -2.70 -0.37 12.37
N PHE A 10 -1.67 -1.15 12.66
CA PHE A 10 -0.33 -0.88 12.19
C PHE A 10 -0.11 -1.71 10.92
N LEU A 11 0.20 -1.05 9.81
CA LEU A 11 0.32 -1.66 8.50
C LEU A 11 1.75 -1.52 8.01
N ILE A 12 2.33 -2.61 7.54
CA ILE A 12 3.57 -2.62 6.79
C ILE A 12 3.21 -2.86 5.33
N LYS A 13 3.59 -1.95 4.46
CA LYS A 13 3.37 -2.07 3.02
C LYS A 13 4.72 -2.19 2.35
N CYS A 14 4.84 -3.17 1.46
CA CYS A 14 6.00 -3.36 0.61
C CYS A 14 5.57 -3.19 -0.84
N PHE A 15 6.39 -2.54 -1.62
CA PHE A 15 6.18 -2.35 -3.04
C PHE A 15 7.48 -2.58 -3.79
N ASP A 16 7.44 -3.45 -4.79
CA ASP A 16 8.55 -3.74 -5.67
C ASP A 16 8.19 -3.30 -7.08
N SER A 17 9.10 -2.59 -7.71
CA SER A 17 8.96 -2.25 -9.12
C SER A 17 10.28 -2.41 -9.85
N MET A 18 10.19 -2.75 -11.11
CA MET A 18 11.32 -2.86 -12.02
C MET A 18 11.02 -2.04 -13.27
N LEU A 19 11.87 -1.08 -13.55
CA LEU A 19 11.81 -0.27 -14.77
C LEU A 19 13.00 -0.62 -15.65
N VAL A 20 12.73 -1.06 -16.86
CA VAL A 20 13.76 -1.33 -17.88
C VAL A 20 13.63 -0.30 -18.97
N MET A 21 14.72 0.42 -19.23
CA MET A 21 14.84 1.37 -20.33
C MET A 21 15.85 0.83 -21.34
N SER A 22 15.44 0.69 -22.58
CA SER A 22 16.33 0.36 -23.69
C SER A 22 16.39 1.54 -24.67
N VAL A 23 17.58 1.85 -25.16
CA VAL A 23 17.75 2.86 -26.20
C VAL A 23 17.69 2.16 -27.56
N PRO A 24 16.70 2.47 -28.42
CA PRO A 24 16.44 1.70 -29.65
C PRO A 24 17.60 1.63 -30.64
N SER A 25 18.60 2.51 -30.51
CA SER A 25 19.74 2.62 -31.44
C SER A 25 21.07 2.15 -30.85
N SER A 26 21.07 1.62 -29.63
CA SER A 26 22.30 1.15 -28.97
C SER A 26 22.06 -0.16 -28.22
N THR A 27 23.13 -0.93 -28.01
CA THR A 27 23.13 -2.11 -27.12
C THR A 27 23.09 -1.74 -25.64
N SER A 28 22.92 -0.46 -25.33
CA SER A 28 22.86 0.03 -23.96
C SER A 28 21.47 -0.15 -23.34
N PHE A 29 21.42 -0.68 -22.15
CA PHE A 29 20.19 -0.78 -21.36
C PHE A 29 20.41 -0.27 -19.94
N ALA A 30 19.36 0.27 -19.35
CA ALA A 30 19.33 0.62 -17.92
C ALA A 30 18.16 -0.08 -17.27
N CYS A 31 18.42 -0.68 -16.11
CA CYS A 31 17.40 -1.31 -15.29
C CYS A 31 17.43 -0.66 -13.89
N ARG A 32 16.29 -0.17 -13.44
CA ARG A 32 16.11 0.33 -12.07
C ARG A 32 15.16 -0.60 -11.33
N MET A 33 15.65 -1.21 -10.26
CA MET A 33 14.84 -1.95 -9.30
C MET A 33 14.58 -1.06 -8.10
N THR A 34 13.33 -0.95 -7.71
CA THR A 34 12.90 -0.17 -6.55
C THR A 34 12.23 -1.11 -5.57
N HIS A 35 12.74 -1.15 -4.36
CA HIS A 35 12.14 -1.87 -3.24
C HIS A 35 11.76 -0.87 -2.16
N SER A 36 10.46 -0.72 -1.90
CA SER A 36 9.94 0.24 -0.91
C SER A 36 9.28 -0.50 0.23
N ARG A 37 9.60 -0.08 1.45
CA ARG A 37 8.98 -0.56 2.68
C ARG A 37 8.52 0.63 3.49
N TYR A 38 7.24 0.70 3.83
CA TYR A 38 6.67 1.83 4.56
C TYR A 38 5.66 1.39 5.59
N TYR A 39 5.62 2.16 6.66
CA TYR A 39 4.82 1.90 7.86
C TYR A 39 3.70 2.92 7.93
N TYR A 40 2.48 2.43 8.12
CA TYR A 40 1.30 3.26 8.29
C TYR A 40 0.55 2.90 9.57
N PHE A 41 0.04 3.92 10.23
CA PHE A 41 -0.98 3.80 11.24
C PHE A 41 -2.34 4.09 10.59
N SER A 42 -3.31 3.19 10.72
CA SER A 42 -4.60 3.29 10.05
C SER A 42 -5.74 3.16 11.04
N ILE A 43 -6.70 4.06 10.92
CA ILE A 43 -7.91 4.13 11.76
C ILE A 43 -9.12 3.98 10.85
N PRO A 44 -9.64 2.76 10.63
CA PRO A 44 -10.93 2.57 9.98
C PRO A 44 -12.07 2.75 11.00
N VAL A 45 -13.18 3.29 10.51
CA VAL A 45 -14.47 3.33 11.23
C VAL A 45 -15.45 2.51 10.43
N MET A 46 -15.67 1.26 10.84
CA MET A 46 -16.44 0.30 10.06
C MET A 46 -17.87 0.22 10.55
N MET A 47 -18.81 0.23 9.61
CA MET A 47 -20.19 -0.18 9.82
C MET A 47 -20.28 -1.67 9.50
N SER A 48 -20.65 -2.46 10.50
CA SER A 48 -20.72 -3.93 10.39
C SER A 48 -22.18 -4.37 10.46
N PHE A 49 -22.57 -5.17 9.48
CA PHE A 49 -23.87 -5.84 9.42
C PHE A 49 -23.65 -7.33 9.61
N ARG A 50 -24.39 -7.93 10.56
CA ARG A 50 -24.29 -9.34 10.88
C ARG A 50 -25.58 -10.05 10.52
N PHE A 51 -25.46 -11.05 9.64
CA PHE A 51 -26.56 -11.89 9.19
C PHE A 51 -26.39 -13.31 9.71
N ASN A 52 -27.36 -13.81 10.44
CA ASN A 52 -27.32 -15.20 10.91
C ASN A 52 -27.71 -16.12 9.73
N LEU A 53 -26.78 -16.91 9.23
CA LEU A 53 -27.03 -17.91 8.20
C LEU A 53 -27.47 -19.24 8.84
N SER A 54 -26.93 -19.55 10.02
CA SER A 54 -27.25 -20.74 10.81
C SER A 54 -26.96 -20.45 12.29
N ASN A 55 -27.32 -21.38 13.18
CA ASN A 55 -27.02 -21.25 14.61
C ASN A 55 -25.54 -21.04 14.93
N ASN A 56 -24.65 -21.58 14.10
CA ASN A 56 -23.21 -21.56 14.31
C ASN A 56 -22.45 -20.76 13.22
N LEU A 57 -23.16 -20.14 12.27
CA LEU A 57 -22.56 -19.43 11.13
C LEU A 57 -23.24 -18.08 10.95
N LYS A 58 -22.41 -17.02 10.95
CA LYS A 58 -22.85 -15.65 10.66
C LYS A 58 -22.02 -15.10 9.51
N LEU A 59 -22.71 -14.38 8.61
CA LEU A 59 -22.08 -13.55 7.59
C LEU A 59 -21.88 -12.15 8.15
N LEU A 60 -20.66 -11.64 8.00
CA LEU A 60 -20.29 -10.27 8.33
C LEU A 60 -20.10 -9.50 7.04
N THR A 61 -20.73 -8.34 6.92
CA THR A 61 -20.47 -7.40 5.83
C THR A 61 -20.09 -6.07 6.45
N GLU A 62 -18.96 -5.53 6.03
CA GLU A 62 -18.40 -4.35 6.65
C GLU A 62 -18.02 -3.32 5.60
N VAL A 63 -18.34 -2.07 5.87
CA VAL A 63 -17.97 -0.94 5.03
C VAL A 63 -17.75 0.29 5.88
N GLY A 64 -16.76 1.09 5.53
CA GLY A 64 -16.51 2.33 6.24
C GLY A 64 -15.32 3.11 5.70
N PRO A 65 -15.18 4.37 6.10
CA PRO A 65 -14.00 5.16 5.80
C PRO A 65 -12.80 4.70 6.61
N TYR A 66 -11.61 4.92 6.07
CA TYR A 66 -10.37 4.80 6.80
C TYR A 66 -9.50 6.04 6.63
N PHE A 67 -8.71 6.32 7.65
CA PHE A 67 -7.66 7.33 7.63
C PHE A 67 -6.35 6.65 7.99
N SER A 68 -5.31 6.92 7.21
CA SER A 68 -3.98 6.35 7.44
C SER A 68 -2.94 7.46 7.48
N PHE A 69 -2.01 7.31 8.39
CA PHE A 69 -0.88 8.21 8.59
C PHE A 69 0.43 7.45 8.41
N GLY A 70 1.31 7.91 7.51
CA GLY A 70 2.64 7.36 7.29
C GLY A 70 3.59 7.74 8.43
N LEU A 71 4.14 6.74 9.08
CA LEU A 71 5.06 6.90 10.21
C LEU A 71 6.51 6.99 9.76
N GLY A 72 6.88 6.26 8.72
CA GLY A 72 8.23 6.17 8.19
C GLY A 72 8.32 5.12 7.10
N GLY A 73 9.47 5.02 6.47
CA GLY A 73 9.73 4.00 5.47
C GLY A 73 10.93 4.35 4.62
N ASP A 74 11.50 3.32 4.02
CA ASP A 74 12.69 3.42 3.20
C ASP A 74 12.40 2.92 1.79
N THR A 75 13.04 3.53 0.81
CA THR A 75 13.02 3.08 -0.57
C THR A 75 14.45 2.83 -1.01
N ASP A 76 14.75 1.58 -1.33
CA ASP A 76 16.01 1.14 -1.88
C ASP A 76 15.95 1.13 -3.40
N PHE A 77 16.86 1.85 -4.03
CA PHE A 77 17.05 1.87 -5.46
C PHE A 77 18.31 1.10 -5.82
N LYS A 78 18.21 0.19 -6.78
CA LYS A 78 19.33 -0.50 -7.41
C LYS A 78 19.29 -0.20 -8.90
N GLU A 79 20.28 0.53 -9.38
CA GLU A 79 20.42 0.89 -10.78
C GLU A 79 21.53 0.07 -11.42
N TYR A 80 21.21 -0.55 -12.54
CA TYR A 80 22.17 -1.29 -13.37
C TYR A 80 22.12 -0.66 -14.75
N ALA A 81 23.23 -0.16 -15.23
CA ALA A 81 23.37 0.32 -16.58
C ALA A 81 24.50 -0.46 -17.28
N SER A 82 24.22 -1.00 -18.44
CA SER A 82 25.22 -1.53 -19.36
C SER A 82 25.38 -0.53 -20.48
N ILE A 83 26.55 0.08 -20.54
CA ILE A 83 26.93 1.02 -21.61
C ILE A 83 27.86 0.27 -22.55
N ASP A 84 27.59 0.40 -23.87
CA ASP A 84 28.27 -0.27 -24.95
C ASP A 84 29.80 -0.30 -24.73
N GLN A 85 30.37 -1.52 -24.61
CA GLN A 85 31.79 -1.85 -24.48
C GLN A 85 32.59 -1.25 -23.29
N THR A 86 32.02 -0.42 -22.44
CA THR A 86 32.77 0.28 -21.36
C THR A 86 32.55 -0.27 -19.95
N GLY A 87 31.65 -1.23 -19.77
CA GLY A 87 31.44 -1.87 -18.46
C GLY A 87 30.07 -1.66 -17.87
N ASN A 88 29.79 -2.41 -16.83
CA ASN A 88 28.53 -2.34 -16.08
C ASN A 88 28.69 -1.34 -14.93
N ILE A 89 27.77 -0.38 -14.84
CA ILE A 89 27.67 0.51 -13.71
C ILE A 89 26.53 -0.01 -12.82
N SER A 90 26.83 -0.25 -11.55
CA SER A 90 25.79 -0.52 -10.55
C SER A 90 25.87 0.51 -9.44
N GLN A 91 24.76 1.14 -9.14
CA GLN A 91 24.61 2.08 -8.03
C GLN A 91 23.48 1.63 -7.13
N GLN A 92 23.67 1.73 -5.85
CA GLN A 92 22.65 1.47 -4.84
C GLN A 92 22.56 2.66 -3.91
N PHE A 93 21.36 3.18 -3.69
CA PHE A 93 21.09 4.24 -2.74
C PHE A 93 19.74 4.04 -2.09
N THR A 94 19.63 4.47 -0.84
CA THR A 94 18.41 4.39 -0.05
C THR A 94 17.90 5.80 0.20
N VAL A 95 16.59 6.00 0.01
CA VAL A 95 15.92 7.28 0.24
C VAL A 95 14.82 7.08 1.27
N ASP A 96 14.71 8.00 2.22
CA ASP A 96 13.62 8.01 3.19
C ASP A 96 12.30 8.36 2.48
N TYR A 97 11.29 7.49 2.66
CA TYR A 97 10.01 7.57 1.93
C TYR A 97 9.18 8.83 2.28
N PHE A 98 9.27 9.28 3.53
CA PHE A 98 8.54 10.44 4.04
C PHE A 98 9.47 11.58 4.51
N GLY A 99 10.76 11.44 4.31
CA GLY A 99 11.77 12.37 4.80
C GLY A 99 11.85 13.68 3.99
N ASP A 100 12.63 14.61 4.53
CA ASP A 100 12.96 15.90 3.89
C ASP A 100 14.25 15.78 3.06
N SER A 101 14.44 14.68 2.34
CA SER A 101 15.62 14.52 1.49
C SER A 101 15.58 15.46 0.28
N ASN A 102 16.74 15.82 -0.23
CA ASN A 102 16.88 16.68 -1.43
C ASN A 102 16.29 16.05 -2.71
N MET A 103 15.85 14.78 -2.65
CA MET A 103 15.15 14.07 -3.71
C MET A 103 13.62 14.15 -3.50
N LYS A 104 13.05 15.34 -3.64
CA LYS A 104 11.59 15.59 -3.50
C LYS A 104 10.74 14.79 -4.49
N ASP A 105 11.35 14.30 -5.55
CA ASP A 105 10.68 13.65 -6.68
C ASP A 105 10.20 12.21 -6.37
N VAL A 106 10.65 11.62 -5.26
CA VAL A 106 10.33 10.24 -4.89
C VAL A 106 9.47 10.17 -3.61
N GLN A 107 9.20 11.31 -3.01
CA GLN A 107 8.48 11.37 -1.74
C GLN A 107 6.98 11.17 -1.92
N MET A 108 6.38 10.42 -1.01
CA MET A 108 4.93 10.21 -0.97
C MET A 108 4.28 11.02 0.16
N LYS A 109 3.00 11.35 -0.02
CA LYS A 109 2.23 12.07 0.98
C LYS A 109 1.99 11.20 2.21
N LYS A 110 2.21 11.75 3.41
CA LYS A 110 2.06 11.02 4.70
C LYS A 110 0.63 10.61 5.01
N TYR A 111 -0.35 11.32 4.47
CA TYR A 111 -1.77 11.09 4.76
C TYR A 111 -2.44 10.37 3.60
N ASP A 112 -3.17 9.31 3.92
CA ASP A 112 -4.03 8.58 2.98
C ASP A 112 -5.42 8.41 3.61
N TRP A 113 -6.45 8.49 2.81
CA TRP A 113 -7.81 8.22 3.21
C TRP A 113 -8.59 7.56 2.08
N GLY A 114 -9.59 6.80 2.45
CA GLY A 114 -10.39 6.07 1.49
C GLY A 114 -11.49 5.29 2.15
N PHE A 115 -12.00 4.32 1.41
CA PHE A 115 -13.01 3.39 1.89
C PHE A 115 -12.45 2.00 2.03
N LYS A 116 -12.84 1.33 3.11
CA LYS A 116 -12.60 -0.07 3.37
C LYS A 116 -13.93 -0.80 3.30
N MET A 117 -13.99 -1.90 2.56
CA MET A 117 -15.16 -2.76 2.47
C MET A 117 -14.73 -4.21 2.55
N GLY A 118 -15.56 -5.07 3.11
CA GLY A 118 -15.23 -6.47 3.22
C GLY A 118 -16.40 -7.35 3.61
N VAL A 119 -16.12 -8.63 3.49
CA VAL A 119 -17.02 -9.69 3.91
C VAL A 119 -16.26 -10.66 4.78
N GLY A 120 -16.94 -11.23 5.74
CA GLY A 120 -16.38 -12.23 6.65
C GLY A 120 -17.39 -13.28 7.04
N LEU A 121 -16.88 -14.35 7.61
CA LEU A 121 -17.65 -15.42 8.20
C LEU A 121 -17.25 -15.54 9.68
N MET A 122 -18.22 -15.66 10.54
CA MET A 122 -18.02 -15.98 11.96
C MET A 122 -18.59 -17.35 12.25
N LEU A 123 -17.74 -18.22 12.79
CA LEU A 123 -18.05 -19.59 13.14
C LEU A 123 -18.13 -19.74 14.66
N TRP A 124 -19.16 -20.43 15.16
CA TRP A 124 -19.41 -20.71 16.57
C TRP A 124 -19.36 -19.48 17.50
N ASN A 125 -19.63 -18.30 16.94
CA ASN A 125 -19.51 -17.00 17.64
C ASN A 125 -18.11 -16.72 18.23
N ARG A 126 -17.07 -17.38 17.73
CA ARG A 126 -15.70 -17.28 18.26
C ARG A 126 -14.66 -17.02 17.18
N TYR A 127 -14.73 -17.71 16.05
CA TYR A 127 -13.72 -17.61 14.99
C TYR A 127 -14.26 -16.74 13.88
N SER A 128 -13.52 -15.72 13.50
CA SER A 128 -13.85 -14.85 12.39
C SER A 128 -12.80 -14.90 11.29
N PHE A 129 -13.25 -14.98 10.04
CA PHE A 129 -12.44 -14.90 8.84
C PHE A 129 -12.98 -13.75 8.02
N GLY A 130 -12.12 -12.88 7.54
CA GLY A 130 -12.55 -11.74 6.73
C GLY A 130 -11.63 -11.45 5.56
N ILE A 131 -12.21 -10.98 4.47
CA ILE A 131 -11.52 -10.46 3.30
C ILE A 131 -11.99 -9.03 3.09
N TYR A 132 -11.05 -8.10 3.06
CA TYR A 132 -11.33 -6.68 2.94
C TYR A 132 -10.55 -6.08 1.79
N TYR A 133 -11.18 -5.12 1.14
CA TYR A 133 -10.57 -4.30 0.12
C TYR A 133 -10.51 -2.84 0.58
N ASN A 134 -9.33 -2.26 0.55
CA ASN A 134 -9.10 -0.85 0.84
C ASN A 134 -8.92 -0.11 -0.49
N ALA A 135 -9.77 0.88 -0.73
CA ALA A 135 -9.71 1.76 -1.90
C ALA A 135 -9.31 3.17 -1.45
N GLY A 136 -8.06 3.56 -1.67
CA GLY A 136 -7.57 4.93 -1.43
C GLY A 136 -8.18 5.91 -2.41
N CYS A 137 -8.74 6.99 -1.89
CA CYS A 137 -9.34 8.07 -2.68
C CYS A 137 -8.31 9.14 -3.04
N ARG A 138 -7.31 9.31 -2.20
CA ARG A 138 -6.29 10.34 -2.38
C ARG A 138 -5.19 9.89 -3.34
N ASN A 139 -4.72 10.84 -4.19
CA ASN A 139 -3.45 10.67 -4.88
C ASN A 139 -2.31 10.89 -3.87
N ILE A 140 -1.56 9.82 -3.58
CA ILE A 140 -0.43 9.85 -2.64
C ILE A 140 0.89 10.23 -3.30
N ALA A 141 0.96 10.30 -4.65
CA ALA A 141 2.12 10.82 -5.35
C ALA A 141 2.32 12.32 -5.04
N ASN A 142 3.57 12.75 -4.98
CA ASN A 142 3.89 14.16 -4.79
C ASN A 142 3.72 14.91 -6.11
N ASP A 143 3.04 16.07 -6.09
CA ASP A 143 2.69 16.86 -7.28
C ASP A 143 3.84 17.76 -7.77
N ASN A 144 5.01 17.72 -7.10
CA ASN A 144 6.14 18.64 -7.41
C ASN A 144 7.02 18.18 -8.56
N ASP A 145 6.71 17.06 -9.20
CA ASP A 145 7.48 16.55 -10.32
C ASP A 145 7.14 17.26 -11.62
N ALA A 146 8.05 18.10 -12.09
CA ALA A 146 7.96 18.77 -13.39
C ALA A 146 7.90 17.80 -14.58
N TYR A 147 8.37 16.56 -14.41
CA TYR A 147 8.40 15.50 -15.42
C TYR A 147 7.27 14.48 -15.28
N MET A 148 6.59 14.41 -14.13
CA MET A 148 5.53 13.44 -13.86
C MET A 148 4.17 14.07 -13.52
N HIS A 149 3.81 15.18 -14.10
CA HIS A 149 2.53 15.89 -13.88
C HIS A 149 1.25 15.04 -14.06
N ARG A 150 1.37 13.74 -14.40
CA ARG A 150 0.25 12.82 -14.58
C ARG A 150 0.36 11.52 -13.79
N ALA A 151 1.36 11.36 -12.91
CA ALA A 151 1.45 10.16 -12.09
C ALA A 151 0.37 10.20 -11.00
N SER A 152 -0.61 9.33 -11.11
CA SER A 152 -1.62 9.12 -10.06
C SER A 152 -1.33 7.79 -9.36
N ALA A 153 -0.89 7.85 -8.12
CA ALA A 153 -0.70 6.69 -7.27
C ALA A 153 -1.82 6.66 -6.22
N LYS A 154 -2.69 5.67 -6.30
CA LYS A 154 -3.75 5.44 -5.31
C LYS A 154 -3.48 4.14 -4.58
N ASN A 155 -3.69 4.16 -3.30
CA ASN A 155 -3.51 2.99 -2.46
C ASN A 155 -4.64 1.99 -2.68
N LYS A 156 -4.30 0.76 -3.07
CA LYS A 156 -5.25 -0.35 -3.21
C LYS A 156 -4.67 -1.55 -2.48
N GLN A 157 -5.42 -2.13 -1.57
CA GLN A 157 -4.91 -3.23 -0.75
C GLN A 157 -6.01 -4.24 -0.45
N TRP A 158 -5.67 -5.53 -0.56
CA TRP A 158 -6.44 -6.63 -0.01
C TRP A 158 -5.90 -6.99 1.37
N THR A 159 -6.80 -7.23 2.31
CA THR A 159 -6.47 -7.64 3.69
C THR A 159 -7.26 -8.88 4.04
N PHE A 160 -6.57 -9.90 4.54
CA PHE A 160 -7.17 -11.10 5.10
C PHE A 160 -7.04 -11.03 6.60
N THR A 161 -8.12 -11.28 7.31
CA THR A 161 -8.14 -11.24 8.77
C THR A 161 -8.57 -12.57 9.35
N LEU A 162 -7.95 -12.92 10.45
CA LEU A 162 -8.35 -14.00 11.33
C LEU A 162 -8.57 -13.40 12.71
N GLY A 163 -9.69 -13.70 13.32
CA GLY A 163 -10.02 -13.21 14.65
C GLY A 163 -10.55 -14.32 15.54
N TYR A 164 -10.42 -14.11 16.83
CA TYR A 164 -10.99 -14.95 17.86
C TYR A 164 -11.63 -14.05 18.93
N ASP A 165 -12.92 -14.26 19.17
CA ASP A 165 -13.69 -13.58 20.22
C ASP A 165 -13.69 -14.46 21.48
N PHE A 166 -13.30 -13.89 22.61
CA PHE A 166 -13.20 -14.56 23.90
C PHE A 166 -14.54 -14.65 24.62
#